data_85df65be44c7d229e91f511550db0b0e
#
_entry.id   85df65be44c7d229e91f511550db0b0e
#
_cell.length_a   1.000
_cell.length_b   1.000
_cell.length_c   1.000
_cell.angle_alpha   90.00
_cell.angle_beta   90.00
_cell.angle_gamma   90.00
#
_symmetry.space_group_name_H-M   'P 1'
#
loop_
_entity.id
_entity.type
_entity.pdbx_description
1 polymer ?
#
loop_
_entity_poly.entity_id
_entity_poly.type
_entity_poly.pdbx_seq_one_letter_code
_entity_poly.pdbx_strand_id
1 'polypeptide(L)'
;MRIATAALLLAVLAGCGTYTGSSDDSTPSETASSSTPSPSATTDALPEEEADLVGDWEDPKEKWTVRFRDDGTYVEDYQDVKDFRVGEYTVEGDTITLEGDDGNTDEGTIEGETLVFKLGTLERVES
;
A
#
# COMPACT_ATOMS: atom_id res chain seq x y z
N MET A 1 31.72 -27.92 -0.81
CA MET A 1 32.62 -26.80 -1.04
C MET A 1 31.88 -25.59 -0.48
N ARG A 2 31.93 -25.35 0.81
CA ARG A 2 32.76 -24.41 1.60
C ARG A 2 32.92 -23.09 0.86
N ILE A 3 32.31 -22.00 1.37
CA ILE A 3 33.04 -21.00 2.17
C ILE A 3 32.02 -20.06 2.82
N ALA A 4 32.09 -20.00 4.14
CA ALA A 4 31.59 -18.97 5.01
C ALA A 4 32.49 -17.72 4.90
N THR A 5 31.98 -16.53 5.16
CA THR A 5 32.74 -15.53 5.92
C THR A 5 31.81 -14.45 6.49
N ALA A 6 31.88 -14.32 7.78
CA ALA A 6 31.33 -13.28 8.65
C ALA A 6 32.17 -12.00 8.60
N ALA A 7 31.54 -10.87 8.93
CA ALA A 7 32.14 -9.71 9.63
C ALA A 7 31.02 -8.72 9.95
N LEU A 8 30.55 -8.64 11.07
CA LEU A 8 30.76 -7.93 12.32
C LEU A 8 31.43 -6.56 12.17
N LEU A 9 30.68 -5.50 12.41
CA LEU A 9 31.22 -4.25 12.95
C LEU A 9 30.13 -3.48 13.73
N LEU A 10 30.30 -3.50 15.06
CA LEU A 10 29.71 -2.59 16.02
C LEU A 10 30.31 -1.18 15.85
N ALA A 11 29.47 -0.16 15.92
CA ALA A 11 29.90 1.17 16.35
C ALA A 11 28.84 1.76 17.30
N VAL A 12 29.19 1.73 18.56
CA VAL A 12 28.56 2.46 19.65
C VAL A 12 29.11 3.87 19.65
N LEU A 13 28.27 4.88 19.60
CA LEU A 13 28.62 6.24 20.02
C LEU A 13 27.55 6.76 20.95
N ALA A 14 27.88 6.69 22.23
CA ALA A 14 27.24 7.42 23.29
C ALA A 14 27.64 8.90 23.19
N GLY A 15 26.67 9.76 23.09
CA GLY A 15 26.82 11.20 23.22
C GLY A 15 25.89 11.71 24.32
N CYS A 16 26.38 11.77 25.57
CA CYS A 16 25.79 12.56 26.63
C CYS A 16 26.06 14.04 26.37
N GLY A 17 25.02 14.80 26.13
CA GLY A 17 25.04 16.24 26.17
C GLY A 17 24.15 16.72 27.32
N THR A 18 24.75 16.98 28.46
CA THR A 18 24.14 17.72 29.58
C THR A 18 24.04 19.18 29.17
N TYR A 19 22.83 19.69 29.07
CA TYR A 19 22.59 21.11 28.93
C TYR A 19 21.97 21.62 30.22
N THR A 20 22.79 22.28 31.05
CA THR A 20 22.38 23.16 32.13
C THR A 20 22.44 24.59 31.68
N GLY A 21 21.38 25.34 31.81
CA GLY A 21 21.38 26.76 31.50
C GLY A 21 20.02 27.36 31.77
N SER A 22 19.82 27.78 33.02
CA SER A 22 19.38 29.09 33.52
C SER A 22 18.22 29.79 32.82
N SER A 23 17.19 29.89 33.60
CA SER A 23 16.24 30.99 33.79
C SER A 23 16.57 32.28 33.02
N ASP A 24 15.64 32.72 32.20
CA ASP A 24 15.27 34.13 32.19
C ASP A 24 13.80 34.29 31.81
N ASP A 25 13.13 34.94 32.69
CA ASP A 25 11.83 35.50 32.69
C ASP A 25 11.69 36.53 31.56
N SER A 26 10.77 36.30 30.66
CA SER A 26 10.10 37.36 29.92
C SER A 26 8.90 36.80 29.17
N THR A 27 7.75 37.01 29.76
CA THR A 27 6.46 36.94 29.11
C THR A 27 6.42 37.96 27.98
N PRO A 28 6.09 37.54 26.77
CA PRO A 28 5.14 38.27 25.99
C PRO A 28 3.93 37.40 25.66
N SER A 29 2.83 37.88 26.09
CA SER A 29 1.52 37.58 25.61
C SER A 29 1.52 37.75 24.09
N GLU A 30 1.69 36.68 23.36
CA GLU A 30 1.34 36.64 21.95
C GLU A 30 0.33 35.54 21.74
N THR A 31 -0.85 36.01 21.41
CA THR A 31 -1.92 35.28 20.80
C THR A 31 -1.38 34.65 19.52
N ALA A 32 -0.71 33.54 19.67
CA ALA A 32 -0.44 32.67 18.57
C ALA A 32 -1.75 31.93 18.26
N SER A 33 -2.44 32.41 17.27
CA SER A 33 -3.39 31.60 16.51
C SER A 33 -2.63 30.38 16.01
N SER A 34 -2.64 29.34 16.81
CA SER A 34 -2.28 28.00 16.40
C SER A 34 -3.37 27.55 15.42
N SER A 35 -3.27 27.96 14.19
CA SER A 35 -3.82 27.18 13.12
C SER A 35 -2.95 25.93 13.04
N THR A 36 -3.30 24.95 13.84
CA THR A 36 -2.95 23.56 13.62
C THR A 36 -3.39 23.28 12.19
N PRO A 37 -2.47 22.99 11.25
CA PRO A 37 -2.90 22.38 10.03
C PRO A 37 -3.51 21.05 10.48
N SER A 38 -4.82 20.99 10.48
CA SER A 38 -5.53 19.74 10.41
C SER A 38 -4.87 19.00 9.26
N PRO A 39 -4.34 17.80 9.46
CA PRO A 39 -4.02 16.99 8.31
C PRO A 39 -5.36 16.87 7.59
N SER A 40 -5.53 17.67 6.54
CA SER A 40 -6.45 17.32 5.51
C SER A 40 -6.05 15.91 5.17
N ALA A 41 -6.89 14.97 5.55
CA ALA A 41 -6.90 13.72 4.84
C ALA A 41 -7.06 14.15 3.39
N THR A 42 -5.95 14.24 2.69
CA THR A 42 -5.94 14.18 1.27
C THR A 42 -6.56 12.83 1.03
N THR A 43 -7.85 12.82 0.75
CA THR A 43 -8.44 11.77 -0.02
C THR A 43 -7.69 11.92 -1.33
N ASP A 44 -6.57 11.21 -1.45
CA ASP A 44 -5.96 10.95 -2.72
C ASP A 44 -7.06 10.21 -3.46
N ALA A 45 -7.80 10.95 -4.27
CA ALA A 45 -8.73 10.35 -5.19
C ALA A 45 -7.86 9.44 -6.05
N LEU A 46 -8.21 8.15 -6.09
CA LEU A 46 -7.57 7.20 -6.96
C LEU A 46 -7.48 7.79 -8.37
N PRO A 47 -6.39 7.56 -9.10
CA PRO A 47 -6.34 7.84 -10.51
C PRO A 47 -7.59 7.30 -11.20
N GLU A 48 -8.11 7.98 -12.21
CA GLU A 48 -9.35 7.56 -12.89
C GLU A 48 -9.23 6.12 -13.43
N GLU A 49 -8.04 5.71 -13.84
CA GLU A 49 -7.75 4.36 -14.32
C GLU A 49 -7.91 3.29 -13.22
N GLU A 50 -7.54 3.61 -11.99
CA GLU A 50 -7.75 2.72 -10.84
C GLU A 50 -9.21 2.72 -10.38
N ALA A 51 -9.87 3.88 -10.43
CA ALA A 51 -11.27 4.01 -10.05
C ALA A 51 -12.21 3.18 -10.96
N ASP A 52 -11.86 3.03 -12.23
CA ASP A 52 -12.60 2.21 -13.18
C ASP A 52 -12.53 0.70 -12.86
N LEU A 53 -11.53 0.28 -12.11
CA LEU A 53 -11.36 -1.13 -11.71
C LEU A 53 -12.10 -1.48 -10.41
N VAL A 54 -12.56 -0.49 -9.64
CA VAL A 54 -13.28 -0.73 -8.38
C VAL A 54 -14.48 -1.65 -8.61
N GLY A 55 -14.54 -2.72 -7.83
CA GLY A 55 -15.60 -3.72 -7.91
C GLY A 55 -15.09 -5.15 -7.78
N ASP A 56 -15.98 -6.08 -8.07
CA ASP A 56 -15.72 -7.50 -7.99
C ASP A 56 -15.35 -8.07 -9.36
N TRP A 57 -14.32 -8.90 -9.38
CA TRP A 57 -13.82 -9.58 -10.57
C TRP A 57 -13.63 -11.06 -10.28
N GLU A 58 -14.02 -11.91 -11.21
CA GLU A 58 -14.05 -13.35 -10.97
C GLU A 58 -13.51 -14.16 -12.18
N ASP A 59 -12.72 -15.18 -11.88
CA ASP A 59 -12.46 -16.31 -12.79
C ASP A 59 -13.11 -17.57 -12.23
N PRO A 60 -14.28 -17.97 -12.74
CA PRO A 60 -15.00 -19.13 -12.22
C PRO A 60 -14.28 -20.47 -12.49
N LYS A 61 -13.34 -20.50 -13.45
CA LYS A 61 -12.59 -21.72 -13.77
C LYS A 61 -11.56 -22.04 -12.70
N GLU A 62 -10.86 -20.98 -12.26
CA GLU A 62 -9.83 -21.09 -11.23
C GLU A 62 -10.41 -20.90 -9.81
N LYS A 63 -11.71 -20.55 -9.70
CA LYS A 63 -12.37 -20.15 -8.47
C LYS A 63 -11.60 -19.02 -7.79
N TRP A 64 -11.30 -18.02 -8.57
CA TRP A 64 -10.50 -16.89 -8.17
C TRP A 64 -11.35 -15.62 -8.26
N THR A 65 -11.45 -14.89 -7.16
CA THR A 65 -12.18 -13.63 -7.07
C THR A 65 -11.25 -12.55 -6.53
N VAL A 66 -11.22 -11.39 -7.15
CA VAL A 66 -10.49 -10.23 -6.67
C VAL A 66 -11.47 -9.07 -6.54
N ARG A 67 -11.45 -8.42 -5.38
CA ARG A 67 -12.24 -7.22 -5.09
C ARG A 67 -11.32 -6.02 -4.98
N PHE A 68 -11.46 -5.10 -5.91
CA PHE A 68 -10.76 -3.82 -5.87
C PHE A 68 -11.60 -2.78 -5.14
N ARG A 69 -10.96 -2.04 -4.26
CA ARG A 69 -11.59 -1.01 -3.45
C ARG A 69 -11.15 0.38 -3.91
N ASP A 70 -11.98 1.36 -3.59
CA ASP A 70 -11.76 2.77 -3.88
C ASP A 70 -10.66 3.45 -3.03
N ASP A 71 -10.06 2.70 -2.11
CA ASP A 71 -8.91 3.11 -1.31
C ASP A 71 -7.55 2.62 -1.86
N GLY A 72 -7.54 2.00 -3.05
CA GLY A 72 -6.33 1.45 -3.67
C GLY A 72 -5.93 0.07 -3.14
N THR A 73 -6.79 -0.55 -2.33
CA THR A 73 -6.54 -1.90 -1.81
C THR A 73 -7.33 -2.97 -2.56
N TYR A 74 -6.85 -4.20 -2.48
CA TYR A 74 -7.58 -5.36 -3.00
C TYR A 74 -7.65 -6.50 -2.00
N VAL A 75 -8.64 -7.35 -2.19
CA VAL A 75 -8.80 -8.61 -1.47
C VAL A 75 -9.00 -9.72 -2.48
N GLU A 76 -8.23 -10.77 -2.35
CA GLU A 76 -8.25 -11.94 -3.21
C GLU A 76 -8.80 -13.16 -2.46
N ASP A 77 -9.74 -13.83 -3.07
CA ASP A 77 -10.24 -15.14 -2.64
C ASP A 77 -9.80 -16.18 -3.70
N TYR A 78 -9.24 -17.30 -3.28
CA TYR A 78 -8.74 -18.31 -4.18
C TYR A 78 -9.10 -19.73 -3.72
N GLN A 79 -9.70 -20.54 -4.59
CA GLN A 79 -10.07 -21.94 -4.34
C GLN A 79 -10.82 -22.15 -3.02
N ASP A 80 -11.88 -21.36 -2.79
CA ASP A 80 -12.73 -21.40 -1.60
C ASP A 80 -12.03 -20.88 -0.31
N VAL A 81 -10.80 -20.39 -0.40
CA VAL A 81 -10.10 -19.68 0.70
C VAL A 81 -10.45 -18.21 0.62
N LYS A 82 -11.11 -17.69 1.66
CA LYS A 82 -11.44 -16.28 1.80
C LYS A 82 -10.22 -15.49 2.28
N ASP A 83 -10.12 -14.25 1.77
CA ASP A 83 -9.00 -13.35 2.11
C ASP A 83 -7.64 -14.05 1.94
N PHE A 84 -7.50 -14.83 0.85
CA PHE A 84 -6.28 -15.58 0.52
C PHE A 84 -5.07 -14.65 0.43
N ARG A 85 -5.28 -13.46 -0.16
CA ARG A 85 -4.30 -12.39 -0.22
C ARG A 85 -5.00 -11.04 -0.11
N VAL A 86 -4.35 -10.11 0.54
CA VAL A 86 -4.74 -8.69 0.61
C VAL A 86 -3.53 -7.84 0.29
N GLY A 87 -3.75 -6.64 -0.21
CA GLY A 87 -2.65 -5.74 -0.56
C GLY A 87 -3.14 -4.48 -1.25
N GLU A 88 -2.23 -3.84 -1.95
CA GLU A 88 -2.48 -2.64 -2.74
C GLU A 88 -2.39 -2.96 -4.23
N TYR A 89 -3.11 -2.20 -5.05
CA TYR A 89 -3.01 -2.31 -6.50
C TYR A 89 -2.68 -0.96 -7.11
N THR A 90 -2.00 -1.00 -8.24
CA THR A 90 -1.67 0.17 -9.03
C THR A 90 -1.92 -0.11 -10.51
N VAL A 91 -2.25 0.93 -11.26
CA VAL A 91 -2.48 0.85 -12.71
C VAL A 91 -1.56 1.82 -13.43
N GLU A 92 -0.90 1.32 -14.46
CA GLU A 92 -0.09 2.12 -15.36
C GLU A 92 -0.44 1.77 -16.82
N GLY A 93 -1.28 2.60 -17.43
CA GLY A 93 -1.82 2.33 -18.76
C GLY A 93 -2.66 1.05 -18.78
N ASP A 94 -2.25 0.05 -19.54
CA ASP A 94 -2.94 -1.23 -19.63
C ASP A 94 -2.39 -2.29 -18.66
N THR A 95 -1.49 -1.91 -17.76
CA THR A 95 -0.88 -2.83 -16.80
C THR A 95 -1.44 -2.60 -15.41
N ILE A 96 -1.91 -3.66 -14.77
CA ILE A 96 -2.28 -3.67 -13.36
C ILE A 96 -1.25 -4.46 -12.56
N THR A 97 -0.84 -3.92 -11.44
CA THR A 97 0.08 -4.58 -10.50
C THR A 97 -0.61 -4.78 -9.17
N LEU A 98 -0.58 -5.99 -8.66
CA LEU A 98 -1.08 -6.37 -7.34
C LEU A 98 0.12 -6.61 -6.43
N GLU A 99 0.26 -5.82 -5.40
CA GLU A 99 1.30 -5.97 -4.38
C GLU A 99 0.67 -6.50 -3.09
N GLY A 100 0.92 -7.76 -2.78
CA GLY A 100 0.39 -8.41 -1.60
C GLY A 100 1.17 -8.09 -0.33
N ASP A 101 0.48 -8.04 0.80
CA ASP A 101 1.09 -7.89 2.14
C ASP A 101 2.06 -9.03 2.47
N ASP A 102 1.97 -10.13 1.74
CA ASP A 102 2.89 -11.27 1.81
C ASP A 102 4.23 -11.04 1.08
N GLY A 103 4.38 -9.88 0.43
CA GLY A 103 5.57 -9.49 -0.34
C GLY A 103 5.63 -10.08 -1.76
N ASN A 104 4.56 -10.72 -2.22
CA ASN A 104 4.45 -11.18 -3.60
C ASN A 104 3.79 -10.12 -4.47
N THR A 105 4.22 -10.05 -5.71
CA THR A 105 3.68 -9.13 -6.72
C THR A 105 3.21 -9.91 -7.92
N ASP A 106 2.01 -9.61 -8.38
CA ASP A 106 1.44 -10.16 -9.61
C ASP A 106 1.13 -9.03 -10.59
N GLU A 107 1.54 -9.21 -11.84
CA GLU A 107 1.25 -8.27 -12.92
C GLU A 107 0.22 -8.87 -13.87
N GLY A 108 -0.72 -8.05 -14.28
CA GLY A 108 -1.75 -8.39 -15.25
C GLY A 108 -1.90 -7.32 -16.33
N THR A 109 -2.65 -7.65 -17.37
CA THR A 109 -2.99 -6.73 -18.44
C THR A 109 -4.49 -6.46 -18.43
N ILE A 110 -4.87 -5.20 -18.61
CA ILE A 110 -6.26 -4.75 -18.69
C ILE A 110 -6.69 -4.82 -20.15
N GLU A 111 -7.68 -5.66 -20.45
CA GLU A 111 -8.26 -5.83 -21.79
C GLU A 111 -9.77 -5.54 -21.74
N GLY A 112 -10.11 -4.24 -21.75
CA GLY A 112 -11.51 -3.82 -21.63
C GLY A 112 -12.13 -4.18 -20.29
N GLU A 113 -13.09 -5.11 -20.28
CA GLU A 113 -13.75 -5.60 -19.08
C GLU A 113 -13.16 -6.90 -18.52
N THR A 114 -11.94 -7.23 -18.95
CA THR A 114 -11.20 -8.41 -18.48
C THR A 114 -9.81 -8.03 -17.98
N LEU A 115 -9.34 -8.77 -16.99
CA LEU A 115 -7.99 -8.65 -16.46
C LEU A 115 -7.26 -9.96 -16.67
N VAL A 116 -6.19 -9.93 -17.45
CA VAL A 116 -5.41 -11.12 -17.81
C VAL A 116 -4.17 -11.21 -16.94
N PHE A 117 -4.14 -12.19 -16.06
CA PHE A 117 -2.99 -12.51 -15.22
C PHE A 117 -2.39 -13.87 -15.62
N LYS A 118 -1.21 -14.15 -15.12
CA LYS A 118 -0.56 -15.45 -15.30
C LYS A 118 -1.38 -16.61 -14.71
N LEU A 119 -2.12 -16.36 -13.64
CA LEU A 119 -2.96 -17.35 -12.95
C LEU A 119 -4.26 -17.64 -13.71
N GLY A 120 -4.86 -16.65 -14.32
CA GLY A 120 -6.14 -16.76 -15.02
C GLY A 120 -6.61 -15.42 -15.58
N THR A 121 -7.84 -15.42 -16.07
CA THR A 121 -8.49 -14.23 -16.60
C THR A 121 -9.71 -13.90 -15.77
N LEU A 122 -9.69 -12.72 -15.16
CA LEU A 122 -10.79 -12.20 -14.37
C LEU A 122 -11.75 -11.43 -15.28
N GLU A 123 -13.04 -11.65 -15.10
CA GLU A 123 -14.12 -10.91 -15.75
C GLU A 123 -14.85 -10.07 -14.67
N ARG A 124 -15.31 -8.89 -15.07
CA ARG A 124 -16.07 -8.04 -14.14
C ARG A 124 -17.38 -8.69 -13.76
N VAL A 125 -17.68 -8.77 -12.47
CA VAL A 125 -18.97 -9.22 -11.96
C VAL A 125 -19.95 -8.04 -12.03
N GLU A 126 -20.96 -8.16 -12.88
CA GLU A 126 -22.06 -7.19 -12.92
C GLU A 126 -23.01 -7.43 -11.75
N SER A 127 -23.25 -6.39 -10.99
CA SER A 127 -24.18 -6.41 -9.83
C SER A 127 -25.59 -6.10 -10.25
#